data_7c84e2cf23e08dcc2df6903f9c811874
#
_entry.id   7c84e2cf23e08dcc2df6903f9c811874
#
_cell.length_a   1.000
_cell.length_b   1.000
_cell.length_c   1.000
_cell.angle_alpha   90.00
_cell.angle_beta   90.00
_cell.angle_gamma   90.00
#
_symmetry.space_group_name_H-M   'P 1'
#
loop_
_entity.id
_entity.type
_entity.pdbx_description
1 polymer ?
#
loop_
_entity_poly.entity_id
_entity_poly.type
_entity_poly.pdbx_seq_one_letter_code
_entity_poly.pdbx_strand_id
1 'polypeptide(L)'
;MKNLCKIFILCLCLLISISCGGGGKKKKVHIPYANYSTEAISDYGTINVPYKLEGGVKYVSVKINGLSTDMIFDTGCSMTLISMLEAQQLIKRGLLSEDDFLGTAQASIADGSVVEDAIFNIKTLELTDGSQTIVCRDVLTQVSSNAEAPVLLGNGVLDRVASYTIDNEQKVIRFKLK
;
A
#
# COMPACT_ATOMS: atom_id res chain seq x y z
N MET A 1 2.05 -7.70 -25.10
CA MET A 1 1.57 -8.57 -24.01
C MET A 1 2.56 -9.67 -23.57
N LYS A 2 3.37 -10.24 -24.49
CA LYS A 2 4.37 -11.29 -24.12
C LYS A 2 5.58 -10.79 -23.34
N ASN A 3 5.91 -9.50 -23.38
CA ASN A 3 7.10 -8.93 -22.72
C ASN A 3 6.85 -8.54 -21.27
N LEU A 4 5.63 -8.12 -20.92
CA LEU A 4 5.30 -7.69 -19.55
C LEU A 4 5.33 -8.87 -18.56
N CYS A 5 4.86 -10.05 -18.99
CA CYS A 5 4.92 -11.27 -18.19
C CYS A 5 6.37 -11.75 -17.98
N LYS A 6 7.27 -11.52 -18.96
CA LYS A 6 8.70 -11.84 -18.83
C LYS A 6 9.42 -10.94 -17.85
N ILE A 7 9.03 -9.67 -17.74
CA ILE A 7 9.66 -8.68 -16.85
C ILE A 7 9.30 -8.98 -15.40
N PHE A 8 8.03 -9.32 -15.14
CA PHE A 8 7.60 -9.71 -13.77
C PHE A 8 8.23 -11.05 -13.34
N ILE A 9 8.34 -12.02 -14.25
CA ILE A 9 9.05 -13.29 -14.02
C ILE A 9 10.56 -13.01 -13.87
N LEU A 10 11.13 -12.04 -14.58
CA LEU A 10 12.55 -11.68 -14.46
C LEU A 10 12.85 -11.00 -13.11
N CYS A 11 11.96 -10.13 -12.62
CA CYS A 11 12.09 -9.53 -11.28
C CYS A 11 11.91 -10.59 -10.18
N LEU A 12 10.99 -11.53 -10.34
CA LEU A 12 10.79 -12.65 -9.44
C LEU A 12 11.91 -13.70 -9.57
N CYS A 13 12.43 -13.95 -10.78
CA CYS A 13 13.56 -14.88 -11.00
C CYS A 13 14.91 -14.29 -10.54
N LEU A 14 15.08 -12.97 -10.51
CA LEU A 14 16.24 -12.33 -9.89
C LEU A 14 16.29 -12.53 -8.36
N LEU A 15 15.15 -12.81 -7.74
CA LEU A 15 15.08 -13.18 -6.32
C LEU A 15 15.52 -14.65 -6.06
N ILE A 16 15.49 -15.51 -7.07
CA ILE A 16 15.79 -16.95 -6.93
C ILE A 16 17.22 -17.32 -7.41
N SER A 17 17.90 -16.47 -8.19
CA SER A 17 19.18 -16.81 -8.84
C SER A 17 20.42 -16.16 -8.22
N ILE A 18 20.35 -15.56 -7.03
CA ILE A 18 21.56 -15.12 -6.31
C ILE A 18 21.87 -16.08 -5.16
N SER A 19 22.17 -17.32 -5.53
CA SER A 19 22.91 -18.24 -4.69
C SER A 19 24.09 -18.78 -5.48
N CYS A 20 25.10 -17.94 -5.72
CA CYS A 20 26.49 -18.36 -5.92
C CYS A 20 27.41 -17.13 -5.88
N GLY A 21 28.20 -17.02 -4.80
CA GLY A 21 29.52 -16.44 -4.71
C GLY A 21 29.79 -15.07 -5.34
N GLY A 22 29.65 -14.00 -4.57
CA GLY A 22 30.22 -12.69 -4.87
C GLY A 22 29.72 -11.67 -3.87
N GLY A 23 30.60 -11.16 -2.98
CA GLY A 23 30.25 -10.20 -1.94
C GLY A 23 29.81 -8.82 -2.46
N GLY A 24 28.67 -8.78 -3.12
CA GLY A 24 27.97 -7.55 -3.47
C GLY A 24 27.33 -6.97 -2.22
N LYS A 25 27.78 -5.81 -1.77
CA LYS A 25 27.13 -5.04 -0.70
C LYS A 25 25.68 -4.81 -1.11
N LYS A 26 24.73 -5.50 -0.45
CA LYS A 26 23.30 -5.22 -0.59
C LYS A 26 23.10 -3.75 -0.21
N LYS A 27 22.73 -2.88 -1.15
CA LYS A 27 22.32 -1.52 -0.86
C LYS A 27 21.07 -1.61 -0.01
N LYS A 28 21.17 -1.28 1.28
CA LYS A 28 19.98 -0.97 2.07
C LYS A 28 19.33 0.24 1.40
N VAL A 29 18.15 0.06 0.85
CA VAL A 29 17.36 1.18 0.36
C VAL A 29 16.96 1.97 1.60
N HIS A 30 17.59 3.13 1.79
CA HIS A 30 17.14 4.10 2.77
C HIS A 30 15.92 4.76 2.17
N ILE A 31 14.75 4.38 2.67
CA ILE A 31 13.47 4.95 2.25
C ILE A 31 13.30 6.26 3.04
N PRO A 32 13.44 7.43 2.40
CA PRO A 32 13.27 8.70 3.12
C PRO A 32 11.77 8.89 3.39
N TYR A 33 11.35 8.76 4.63
CA TYR A 33 9.98 9.05 5.08
C TYR A 33 9.56 10.53 4.95
N ALA A 34 10.41 11.40 4.39
CA ALA A 34 10.38 12.82 4.69
C ALA A 34 9.58 13.74 3.76
N ASN A 35 9.10 13.30 2.59
CA ASN A 35 8.54 14.23 1.59
C ASN A 35 7.20 13.82 0.97
N TYR A 36 6.33 13.14 1.71
CA TYR A 36 5.04 12.72 1.17
C TYR A 36 3.97 13.77 1.46
N SER A 37 3.42 14.36 0.40
CA SER A 37 2.30 15.30 0.51
C SER A 37 0.99 14.54 0.68
N THR A 38 0.17 15.02 1.60
CA THR A 38 -1.25 14.67 1.68
C THR A 38 -2.03 15.90 1.25
N GLU A 39 -2.78 15.78 0.19
CA GLU A 39 -3.72 16.80 -0.23
C GLU A 39 -5.12 16.34 0.15
N ALA A 40 -5.81 17.16 0.90
CA ALA A 40 -7.24 16.99 1.10
C ALA A 40 -7.96 17.85 0.07
N ILE A 41 -8.73 17.23 -0.79
CA ILE A 41 -9.73 17.94 -1.58
C ILE A 41 -11.01 18.01 -0.74
N SER A 42 -10.99 18.86 0.26
CA SER A 42 -12.11 19.06 1.16
C SER A 42 -12.04 20.48 1.77
N ASP A 43 -13.13 21.20 1.68
CA ASP A 43 -13.30 22.46 2.38
C ASP A 43 -13.54 22.29 3.90
N TYR A 44 -13.66 21.05 4.36
CA TYR A 44 -13.94 20.68 5.75
C TYR A 44 -12.79 19.84 6.33
N GLY A 45 -12.29 20.22 7.49
CA GLY A 45 -11.17 19.57 8.15
C GLY A 45 -11.42 18.12 8.61
N THR A 46 -12.57 17.52 8.28
CA THR A 46 -12.93 16.14 8.69
C THR A 46 -13.69 15.42 7.59
N ILE A 47 -13.30 14.19 7.29
CA ILE A 47 -13.97 13.29 6.32
C ILE A 47 -14.38 12.00 7.01
N ASN A 48 -15.63 11.55 6.78
CA ASN A 48 -16.23 10.35 7.38
C ASN A 48 -16.22 9.19 6.39
N VAL A 49 -15.15 8.44 6.34
CA VAL A 49 -15.01 7.31 5.40
C VAL A 49 -15.76 6.10 5.94
N PRO A 50 -16.75 5.55 5.20
CA PRO A 50 -17.48 4.37 5.64
C PRO A 50 -16.59 3.12 5.62
N TYR A 51 -16.87 2.19 6.53
CA TYR A 51 -16.24 0.87 6.53
C TYR A 51 -17.27 -0.26 6.60
N LYS A 52 -16.90 -1.42 6.06
CA LYS A 52 -17.61 -2.68 6.24
C LYS A 52 -16.95 -3.47 7.37
N LEU A 53 -17.74 -4.19 8.15
CA LEU A 53 -17.23 -5.10 9.18
C LEU A 53 -17.44 -6.54 8.71
N GLU A 54 -16.35 -7.26 8.47
CA GLU A 54 -16.38 -8.66 8.05
C GLU A 54 -15.38 -9.45 8.91
N GLY A 55 -15.84 -10.55 9.54
CA GLY A 55 -14.97 -11.36 10.41
C GLY A 55 -14.33 -10.61 11.58
N GLY A 56 -14.95 -9.52 12.05
CA GLY A 56 -14.39 -8.65 13.10
C GLY A 56 -13.37 -7.62 12.59
N VAL A 57 -13.10 -7.60 11.29
CA VAL A 57 -12.13 -6.72 10.64
C VAL A 57 -12.84 -5.60 9.87
N LYS A 58 -12.29 -4.37 9.93
CA LYS A 58 -12.84 -3.20 9.25
C LYS A 58 -12.22 -3.05 7.86
N TYR A 59 -13.05 -3.10 6.82
CA TYR A 59 -12.64 -2.89 5.44
C TYR A 59 -13.07 -1.50 4.97
N VAL A 60 -12.12 -0.77 4.42
CA VAL A 60 -12.31 0.58 3.84
C VAL A 60 -12.13 0.48 2.34
N SER A 61 -13.08 1.03 1.57
CA SER A 61 -12.92 1.10 0.12
C SER A 61 -11.99 2.26 -0.23
N VAL A 62 -10.96 1.97 -1.01
CA VAL A 62 -9.95 2.93 -1.46
C VAL A 62 -9.77 2.86 -2.97
N LYS A 63 -9.15 3.90 -3.56
CA LYS A 63 -8.63 3.81 -4.92
C LYS A 63 -7.11 3.89 -4.91
N ILE A 64 -6.47 2.89 -5.50
CA ILE A 64 -5.01 2.83 -5.67
C ILE A 64 -4.71 3.13 -7.14
N ASN A 65 -4.10 4.29 -7.44
CA ASN A 65 -3.87 4.77 -8.81
C ASN A 65 -5.14 4.67 -9.68
N GLY A 66 -6.34 4.93 -9.08
CA GLY A 66 -7.64 4.83 -9.75
C GLY A 66 -8.29 3.45 -9.75
N LEU A 67 -7.62 2.38 -9.31
CA LEU A 67 -8.21 1.05 -9.12
C LEU A 67 -8.88 0.96 -7.75
N SER A 68 -10.19 0.71 -7.72
CA SER A 68 -10.91 0.50 -6.45
C SER A 68 -10.59 -0.88 -5.86
N THR A 69 -10.29 -0.91 -4.56
CA THR A 69 -10.09 -2.12 -3.78
C THR A 69 -10.55 -1.90 -2.35
N ASP A 70 -10.92 -2.96 -1.64
CA ASP A 70 -11.22 -2.89 -0.21
C ASP A 70 -9.95 -3.28 0.57
N MET A 71 -9.55 -2.44 1.51
CA MET A 71 -8.35 -2.63 2.34
C MET A 71 -8.74 -2.76 3.80
N ILE A 72 -8.06 -3.63 4.52
CA ILE A 72 -8.18 -3.73 5.97
C ILE A 72 -7.56 -2.46 6.60
N PHE A 73 -8.34 -1.77 7.43
CA PHE A 73 -7.82 -0.68 8.26
C PHE A 73 -6.96 -1.27 9.38
N ASP A 74 -5.64 -1.17 9.24
CA ASP A 74 -4.67 -1.85 10.10
C ASP A 74 -3.63 -0.90 10.70
N THR A 75 -3.84 -0.52 11.95
CA THR A 75 -2.90 0.32 12.71
C THR A 75 -1.64 -0.42 13.16
N GLY A 76 -1.60 -1.75 13.03
CA GLY A 76 -0.45 -2.58 13.33
C GLY A 76 0.53 -2.71 12.16
N CYS A 77 0.12 -2.34 10.96
CA CYS A 77 0.97 -2.38 9.78
C CYS A 77 1.70 -1.04 9.58
N SER A 78 3.04 -1.07 9.49
CA SER A 78 3.86 0.14 9.35
C SER A 78 3.72 0.81 7.98
N MET A 79 3.49 0.02 6.93
CA MET A 79 3.31 0.49 5.56
C MET A 79 1.97 0.02 5.01
N THR A 80 1.58 0.57 3.86
CA THR A 80 0.50 -0.02 3.05
C THR A 80 1.00 -1.33 2.43
N LEU A 81 0.16 -2.37 2.46
CA LEU A 81 0.47 -3.67 1.87
C LEU A 81 -0.60 -4.03 0.84
N ILE A 82 -0.17 -4.47 -0.33
CA ILE A 82 -1.04 -5.10 -1.33
C ILE A 82 -0.53 -6.50 -1.68
N SER A 83 -1.41 -7.36 -2.16
CA SER A 83 -1.02 -8.68 -2.60
C SER A 83 -0.41 -8.63 -4.02
N MET A 84 0.22 -9.73 -4.41
CA MET A 84 0.69 -9.92 -5.79
C MET A 84 -0.47 -9.77 -6.80
N LEU A 85 -1.68 -10.18 -6.43
CA LEU A 85 -2.83 -10.13 -7.31
C LEU A 85 -3.24 -8.68 -7.63
N GLU A 86 -3.33 -7.80 -6.62
CA GLU A 86 -3.61 -6.37 -6.83
C GLU A 86 -2.50 -5.70 -7.63
N ALA A 87 -1.23 -5.99 -7.33
CA ALA A 87 -0.11 -5.46 -8.08
C ALA A 87 -0.18 -5.85 -9.56
N GLN A 88 -0.48 -7.12 -9.87
CA GLN A 88 -0.67 -7.58 -11.24
C GLN A 88 -1.84 -6.89 -11.96
N GLN A 89 -2.94 -6.64 -11.25
CA GLN A 89 -4.08 -5.90 -11.82
C GLN A 89 -3.70 -4.46 -12.15
N LEU A 90 -2.96 -3.78 -11.28
CA LEU A 90 -2.46 -2.43 -11.52
C LEU A 90 -1.53 -2.39 -12.74
N ILE A 91 -0.57 -3.32 -12.83
CA ILE A 91 0.38 -3.42 -13.96
C ILE A 91 -0.37 -3.71 -15.27
N LYS A 92 -1.31 -4.66 -15.26
CA LYS A 92 -2.08 -5.03 -16.45
C LYS A 92 -2.89 -3.87 -17.02
N ARG A 93 -3.31 -2.94 -16.14
CA ARG A 93 -4.06 -1.72 -16.52
C ARG A 93 -3.15 -0.53 -16.82
N GLY A 94 -1.83 -0.66 -16.71
CA GLY A 94 -0.87 0.44 -16.88
C GLY A 94 -0.89 1.46 -15.75
N LEU A 95 -1.43 1.11 -14.60
CA LEU A 95 -1.54 1.95 -13.40
C LEU A 95 -0.33 1.81 -12.47
N LEU A 96 0.52 0.82 -12.70
CA LEU A 96 1.79 0.57 -12.02
C LEU A 96 2.80 0.10 -13.05
N SER A 97 4.04 0.55 -12.96
CA SER A 97 5.10 0.26 -13.93
C SER A 97 6.43 -0.06 -13.21
N GLU A 98 7.46 -0.41 -13.99
CA GLU A 98 8.82 -0.62 -13.46
C GLU A 98 9.42 0.66 -12.87
N ASP A 99 9.05 1.83 -13.40
CA ASP A 99 9.53 3.12 -12.91
C ASP A 99 9.03 3.41 -11.48
N ASP A 100 7.96 2.75 -11.06
CA ASP A 100 7.40 2.88 -9.72
C ASP A 100 8.08 1.93 -8.71
N PHE A 101 8.95 1.00 -9.17
CA PHE A 101 9.66 0.06 -8.32
C PHE A 101 10.85 0.73 -7.62
N LEU A 102 10.88 0.67 -6.29
CA LEU A 102 11.89 1.32 -5.46
C LEU A 102 12.95 0.34 -4.90
N GLY A 103 12.73 -0.96 -5.04
CA GLY A 103 13.61 -1.98 -4.49
C GLY A 103 12.88 -3.00 -3.62
N THR A 104 13.61 -3.68 -2.74
CA THR A 104 13.05 -4.63 -1.79
C THR A 104 13.35 -4.20 -0.36
N ALA A 105 12.46 -4.58 0.58
CA ALA A 105 12.66 -4.38 2.00
C ALA A 105 12.30 -5.63 2.78
N GLN A 106 12.99 -5.82 3.90
CA GLN A 106 12.65 -6.88 4.85
C GLN A 106 11.60 -6.38 5.82
N ALA A 107 10.56 -7.18 6.02
CA ALA A 107 9.52 -6.94 7.01
C ALA A 107 9.42 -8.13 7.97
N SER A 108 9.21 -7.84 9.25
CA SER A 108 8.86 -8.86 10.23
C SER A 108 7.34 -8.99 10.26
N ILE A 109 6.83 -10.20 10.10
CA ILE A 109 5.39 -10.47 10.18
C ILE A 109 5.00 -11.01 11.57
N ALA A 110 3.69 -11.12 11.81
CA ALA A 110 3.14 -11.37 13.15
C ALA A 110 3.60 -12.68 13.82
N ASP A 111 4.02 -13.68 13.05
CA ASP A 111 4.58 -14.94 13.57
C ASP A 111 6.08 -14.85 13.91
N GLY A 112 6.69 -13.67 13.72
CA GLY A 112 8.11 -13.40 13.98
C GLY A 112 9.02 -13.75 12.81
N SER A 113 8.51 -14.29 11.70
CA SER A 113 9.32 -14.55 10.51
C SER A 113 9.65 -13.23 9.78
N VAL A 114 10.71 -13.27 8.97
CA VAL A 114 11.14 -12.13 8.16
C VAL A 114 10.91 -12.47 6.70
N VAL A 115 10.16 -11.63 6.03
CA VAL A 115 9.88 -11.72 4.59
C VAL A 115 10.60 -10.58 3.85
N GLU A 116 10.99 -10.82 2.61
CA GLU A 116 11.54 -9.81 1.72
C GLU A 116 10.51 -9.54 0.63
N ASP A 117 9.94 -8.35 0.64
CA ASP A 117 8.90 -7.94 -0.29
C ASP A 117 9.35 -6.76 -1.16
N ALA A 118 8.75 -6.65 -2.34
CA ALA A 118 8.99 -5.53 -3.24
C ALA A 118 8.32 -4.26 -2.72
N ILE A 119 8.98 -3.12 -2.90
CA ILE A 119 8.46 -1.80 -2.54
C ILE A 119 8.20 -1.02 -3.83
N PHE A 120 6.98 -0.51 -3.94
CA PHE A 120 6.55 0.35 -5.04
C PHE A 120 6.07 1.70 -4.52
N ASN A 121 6.22 2.72 -5.36
CA ASN A 121 5.58 4.01 -5.15
C ASN A 121 4.20 4.01 -5.80
N ILE A 122 3.14 4.07 -4.99
CA ILE A 122 1.78 4.31 -5.46
C ILE A 122 1.57 5.82 -5.59
N LYS A 123 1.31 6.31 -6.80
CA LYS A 123 1.19 7.75 -7.10
C LYS A 123 0.04 8.40 -6.35
N THR A 124 -1.10 7.71 -6.26
CA THR A 124 -2.27 8.18 -5.51
C THR A 124 -2.97 7.04 -4.77
N LEU A 125 -3.30 7.29 -3.51
CA LEU A 125 -4.24 6.48 -2.73
C LEU A 125 -5.34 7.40 -2.23
N GLU A 126 -6.59 7.08 -2.55
CA GLU A 126 -7.74 7.92 -2.30
C GLU A 126 -8.70 7.25 -1.31
N LEU A 127 -9.14 8.02 -0.31
CA LEU A 127 -10.19 7.66 0.64
C LEU A 127 -11.36 8.62 0.45
N THR A 128 -12.58 8.13 0.31
CA THR A 128 -13.75 8.98 0.04
C THR A 128 -14.95 8.62 0.90
N ASP A 129 -15.76 9.63 1.21
CA ASP A 129 -17.10 9.45 1.79
C ASP A 129 -18.22 9.51 0.74
N GLY A 130 -17.84 9.62 -0.55
CA GLY A 130 -18.76 9.81 -1.67
C GLY A 130 -18.89 11.24 -2.13
N SER A 131 -18.65 12.25 -1.25
CA SER A 131 -18.69 13.67 -1.58
C SER A 131 -17.33 14.34 -1.49
N GLN A 132 -16.49 13.89 -0.55
CA GLN A 132 -15.19 14.41 -0.27
C GLN A 132 -14.13 13.30 -0.39
N THR A 133 -12.89 13.67 -0.72
CA THR A 133 -11.83 12.69 -0.94
C THR A 133 -10.52 13.17 -0.30
N ILE A 134 -9.87 12.28 0.46
CA ILE A 134 -8.49 12.44 0.87
C ILE A 134 -7.62 11.80 -0.22
N VAL A 135 -6.67 12.54 -0.76
CA VAL A 135 -5.69 12.03 -1.72
C VAL A 135 -4.32 12.00 -1.07
N CYS A 136 -3.79 10.81 -0.85
CA CYS A 136 -2.42 10.60 -0.42
C CYS A 136 -1.55 10.35 -1.65
N ARG A 137 -0.53 11.19 -1.87
CA ARG A 137 0.41 11.05 -2.99
C ARG A 137 1.67 10.32 -2.54
N ASP A 138 2.31 9.64 -3.50
CA ASP A 138 3.59 8.97 -3.28
C ASP A 138 3.59 8.06 -2.05
N VAL A 139 2.67 7.08 -2.07
CA VAL A 139 2.49 6.13 -0.98
C VAL A 139 3.42 4.93 -1.18
N LEU A 140 4.40 4.79 -0.28
CA LEU A 140 5.23 3.60 -0.24
C LEU A 140 4.38 2.38 0.09
N THR A 141 4.38 1.44 -0.80
CA THR A 141 3.53 0.26 -0.71
C THR A 141 4.36 -1.00 -0.87
N GLN A 142 4.24 -1.87 0.11
CA GLN A 142 4.82 -3.20 0.09
C GLN A 142 3.93 -4.13 -0.76
N VAL A 143 4.55 -4.90 -1.64
CA VAL A 143 3.87 -5.91 -2.45
C VAL A 143 4.29 -7.28 -1.97
N SER A 144 3.37 -7.99 -1.32
CA SER A 144 3.61 -9.36 -0.88
C SER A 144 3.76 -10.30 -2.08
N SER A 145 4.70 -11.22 -2.00
CA SER A 145 4.84 -12.32 -2.96
C SER A 145 3.67 -13.32 -2.89
N ASN A 146 2.90 -13.31 -1.79
CA ASN A 146 1.70 -14.13 -1.65
C ASN A 146 0.52 -13.46 -2.38
N ALA A 147 -0.08 -14.18 -3.33
CA ALA A 147 -1.24 -13.69 -4.09
C ALA A 147 -2.50 -13.50 -3.24
N GLU A 148 -2.60 -14.21 -2.12
CA GLU A 148 -3.73 -14.17 -1.20
C GLU A 148 -3.41 -13.38 0.09
N ALA A 149 -2.33 -12.60 0.09
CA ALA A 149 -2.01 -11.75 1.23
C ALA A 149 -3.15 -10.74 1.48
N PRO A 150 -3.46 -10.42 2.73
CA PRO A 150 -4.43 -9.37 3.01
C PRO A 150 -3.92 -8.03 2.48
N VAL A 151 -4.84 -7.20 2.00
CA VAL A 151 -4.55 -5.84 1.54
C VAL A 151 -4.75 -4.89 2.72
N LEU A 152 -3.68 -4.22 3.17
CA LEU A 152 -3.67 -3.48 4.43
C LEU A 152 -3.45 -1.99 4.21
N LEU A 153 -4.35 -1.17 4.74
CA LEU A 153 -4.20 0.28 4.85
C LEU A 153 -3.46 0.60 6.17
N GLY A 154 -2.15 0.74 6.07
CA GLY A 154 -1.28 0.88 7.23
C GLY A 154 -0.86 2.32 7.54
N ASN A 155 0.02 2.46 8.53
CA ASN A 155 0.47 3.75 9.08
C ASN A 155 1.14 4.66 8.05
N GLY A 156 1.71 4.12 6.97
CA GLY A 156 2.22 4.93 5.86
C GLY A 156 1.19 5.89 5.25
N VAL A 157 -0.11 5.62 5.43
CA VAL A 157 -1.23 6.50 5.08
C VAL A 157 -1.84 7.14 6.33
N LEU A 158 -2.06 6.35 7.39
CA LEU A 158 -2.77 6.80 8.59
C LEU A 158 -2.05 7.94 9.32
N ASP A 159 -0.73 7.97 9.32
CA ASP A 159 0.08 9.03 9.94
C ASP A 159 0.09 10.35 9.15
N ARG A 160 -0.52 10.37 7.96
CA ARG A 160 -0.60 11.58 7.14
C ARG A 160 -1.73 12.53 7.56
N VAL A 161 -2.70 12.04 8.30
CA VAL A 161 -3.79 12.85 8.88
C VAL A 161 -3.42 13.32 10.29
N ALA A 162 -4.11 14.34 10.81
CA ALA A 162 -3.87 14.83 12.17
C ALA A 162 -4.36 13.84 13.23
N SER A 163 -5.49 13.20 12.97
CA SER A 163 -6.04 12.14 13.82
C SER A 163 -7.14 11.38 13.06
N TYR A 164 -7.50 10.22 13.59
CA TYR A 164 -8.69 9.49 13.16
C TYR A 164 -9.44 8.95 14.38
N THR A 165 -10.76 8.79 14.22
CA THR A 165 -11.65 8.23 15.25
C THR A 165 -12.59 7.23 14.61
N ILE A 166 -12.75 6.06 15.23
CA ILE A 166 -13.67 5.02 14.75
C ILE A 166 -15.01 5.20 15.45
N ASP A 167 -16.06 5.45 14.66
CA ASP A 167 -17.44 5.44 15.09
C ASP A 167 -18.06 4.09 14.72
N ASN A 168 -18.24 3.23 15.72
CA ASN A 168 -18.76 1.88 15.51
C ASN A 168 -20.28 1.86 15.31
N GLU A 169 -21.01 2.88 15.75
CA GLU A 169 -22.47 2.99 15.54
C GLU A 169 -22.78 3.38 14.11
N GLN A 170 -22.10 4.42 13.62
CA GLN A 170 -22.28 4.90 12.25
C GLN A 170 -21.48 4.10 11.21
N LYS A 171 -20.57 3.22 11.66
CA LYS A 171 -19.64 2.44 10.82
C LYS A 171 -18.81 3.33 9.89
N VAL A 172 -18.24 4.40 10.46
CA VAL A 172 -17.34 5.31 9.75
C VAL A 172 -16.03 5.48 10.51
N ILE A 173 -14.97 5.79 9.77
CA ILE A 173 -13.73 6.30 10.30
C ILE A 173 -13.67 7.78 9.96
N ARG A 174 -13.61 8.62 11.00
CA ARG A 174 -13.51 10.09 10.86
C ARG A 174 -12.05 10.47 10.81
N PHE A 175 -11.60 10.95 9.67
CA PHE A 175 -10.25 11.46 9.49
C PHE A 175 -10.26 12.98 9.65
N LYS A 176 -9.48 13.49 10.60
CA LYS A 176 -9.20 14.91 10.73
C LYS A 176 -7.91 15.21 9.97
N LEU A 177 -7.98 16.15 9.04
CA LEU A 177 -6.84 16.57 8.23
C LEU A 177 -5.90 17.50 9.02
N LYS A 178 -4.63 17.56 8.59
CA LYS A 178 -3.62 18.47 9.17
C LYS A 178 -3.87 19.90 8.77
#